data_5da5b46814f0b01f2ce028dc7ed4bcfb
#
_entry.id   5da5b46814f0b01f2ce028dc7ed4bcfb
#
_cell.length_a   1.000
_cell.length_b   1.000
_cell.length_c   1.000
_cell.angle_alpha   90.00
_cell.angle_beta   90.00
_cell.angle_gamma   90.00
#
_symmetry.space_group_name_H-M   'P 1'
#
loop_
_entity.id
_entity.type
_entity.pdbx_description
1 polymer ?
#
loop_
_entity_poly.entity_id
_entity_poly.type
_entity_poly.pdbx_seq_one_letter_code
_entity_poly.pdbx_strand_id
1 'polypeptide(L)'
;NMRGDDEIDQLGETFDEMATSLEKDLKHERRLTSDVAHELRTPLMAMLATVEAMQDGVYPTDNEHLETVASETRRLARLVQQMLDLSRMENHTAPMNIEAVDMVELVRGIVNAQEPLFHERDLRLRFADETQGKMPFIKVDPDMITQCVINLMSNAMRYTPEGGWVIVTVGLDRKHLTISVSDTGIG
;
A
#
# COMPACT_ATOMS: atom_id res chain seq x y z
N ASN A 1 -53.81 -2.77 12.69
CA ASN A 1 -52.62 -3.66 12.61
C ASN A 1 -51.56 -3.21 11.58
N MET A 2 -51.63 -1.98 11.07
CA MET A 2 -50.65 -1.43 10.10
C MET A 2 -49.28 -1.14 10.70
N ARG A 3 -49.14 -1.04 12.02
CA ARG A 3 -47.83 -0.79 12.66
C ARG A 3 -46.94 -2.04 12.77
N GLY A 4 -47.48 -3.23 12.83
CA GLY A 4 -46.72 -4.48 12.96
C GLY A 4 -46.16 -4.97 11.64
N ASP A 5 -46.75 -4.64 10.49
CA ASP A 5 -46.24 -5.01 9.19
C ASP A 5 -45.01 -4.16 8.81
N ASP A 6 -45.05 -2.85 9.10
CA ASP A 6 -43.92 -1.93 8.88
C ASP A 6 -42.66 -2.32 9.71
N GLU A 7 -42.85 -2.80 10.96
CA GLU A 7 -41.73 -3.22 11.83
C GLU A 7 -41.13 -4.55 11.36
N ILE A 8 -41.94 -5.46 10.80
CA ILE A 8 -41.50 -6.72 10.25
C ILE A 8 -40.75 -6.51 8.91
N ASP A 9 -41.25 -5.62 8.06
CA ASP A 9 -40.61 -5.25 6.80
C ASP A 9 -39.26 -4.56 7.07
N GLN A 10 -39.20 -3.66 8.04
CA GLN A 10 -37.95 -2.97 8.45
C GLN A 10 -36.96 -3.94 9.08
N LEU A 11 -37.40 -4.95 9.80
CA LEU A 11 -36.55 -6.01 10.33
C LEU A 11 -36.02 -6.91 9.20
N GLY A 12 -36.82 -7.22 8.18
CA GLY A 12 -36.44 -7.96 6.98
C GLY A 12 -35.37 -7.22 6.17
N GLU A 13 -35.57 -5.92 5.91
CA GLU A 13 -34.57 -5.08 5.21
C GLU A 13 -33.23 -5.03 5.98
N THR A 14 -33.27 -4.86 7.30
CA THR A 14 -32.07 -4.85 8.13
C THR A 14 -31.33 -6.19 8.10
N PHE A 15 -32.08 -7.31 8.05
CA PHE A 15 -31.49 -8.64 7.95
C PHE A 15 -30.86 -8.91 6.59
N ASP A 16 -31.48 -8.45 5.50
CA ASP A 16 -30.94 -8.54 4.14
C ASP A 16 -29.69 -7.66 3.96
N GLU A 17 -29.68 -6.45 4.55
CA GLU A 17 -28.49 -5.59 4.59
C GLU A 17 -27.32 -6.25 5.36
N MET A 18 -27.60 -6.84 6.52
CA MET A 18 -26.60 -7.58 7.30
C MET A 18 -26.07 -8.80 6.55
N ALA A 19 -26.95 -9.57 5.91
CA ALA A 19 -26.55 -10.75 5.12
C ALA A 19 -25.68 -10.35 3.91
N THR A 20 -26.05 -9.28 3.23
CA THR A 20 -25.29 -8.73 2.10
C THR A 20 -23.92 -8.18 2.53
N SER A 21 -23.86 -7.51 3.68
CA SER A 21 -22.60 -7.03 4.26
C SER A 21 -21.68 -8.21 4.64
N LEU A 22 -22.23 -9.21 5.31
CA LEU A 22 -21.49 -10.41 5.71
C LEU A 22 -20.95 -11.19 4.50
N GLU A 23 -21.76 -11.33 3.42
CA GLU A 23 -21.27 -11.94 2.17
C GLU A 23 -20.14 -11.14 1.52
N LYS A 24 -20.21 -9.82 1.58
CA LYS A 24 -19.16 -8.94 1.06
C LYS A 24 -17.87 -9.09 1.84
N ASP A 25 -17.96 -9.14 3.16
CA ASP A 25 -16.81 -9.28 4.06
C ASP A 25 -16.15 -10.66 3.87
N LEU A 26 -16.93 -11.73 3.79
CA LEU A 26 -16.43 -13.08 3.52
C LEU A 26 -15.79 -13.23 2.13
N LYS A 27 -16.35 -12.57 1.11
CA LYS A 27 -15.73 -12.54 -0.23
C LYS A 27 -14.43 -11.76 -0.23
N HIS A 28 -14.36 -10.67 0.52
CA HIS A 28 -13.16 -9.85 0.66
C HIS A 28 -12.04 -10.64 1.37
N GLU A 29 -12.35 -11.29 2.48
CA GLU A 29 -11.41 -12.12 3.25
C GLU A 29 -10.86 -13.31 2.42
N ARG A 30 -11.73 -13.99 1.65
CA ARG A 30 -11.31 -15.08 0.76
C ARG A 30 -10.43 -14.59 -0.39
N ARG A 31 -10.72 -13.43 -0.98
CA ARG A 31 -9.87 -12.82 -2.01
C ARG A 31 -8.50 -12.47 -1.43
N LEU A 32 -8.47 -11.78 -0.31
CA LEU A 32 -7.23 -11.39 0.35
C LEU A 32 -6.34 -12.60 0.61
N THR A 33 -6.90 -13.68 1.16
CA THR A 33 -6.17 -14.91 1.46
C THR A 33 -5.64 -15.59 0.19
N SER A 34 -6.40 -15.58 -0.90
CA SER A 34 -6.00 -16.16 -2.18
C SER A 34 -4.89 -15.34 -2.85
N ASP A 35 -5.04 -14.02 -2.87
CA ASP A 35 -4.08 -13.11 -3.48
C ASP A 35 -2.74 -13.12 -2.72
N VAL A 36 -2.82 -13.14 -1.39
CA VAL A 36 -1.67 -13.34 -0.48
C VAL A 36 -0.93 -14.63 -0.80
N ALA A 37 -1.64 -15.75 -0.87
CA ALA A 37 -1.04 -17.04 -1.16
C ALA A 37 -0.35 -17.05 -2.53
N HIS A 38 -0.92 -16.36 -3.52
CA HIS A 38 -0.35 -16.26 -4.86
C HIS A 38 0.92 -15.39 -4.88
N GLU A 39 0.88 -14.23 -4.22
CA GLU A 39 2.01 -13.31 -4.09
C GLU A 39 3.19 -13.91 -3.31
N LEU A 40 2.93 -14.79 -2.34
CA LEU A 40 3.97 -15.51 -1.62
C LEU A 40 4.54 -16.69 -2.42
N ARG A 41 3.71 -17.38 -3.22
CA ARG A 41 4.14 -18.53 -4.00
C ARG A 41 5.16 -18.18 -5.07
N THR A 42 5.00 -17.05 -5.75
CA THR A 42 5.86 -16.64 -6.87
C THR A 42 7.34 -16.51 -6.46
N PRO A 43 7.72 -15.69 -5.46
CA PRO A 43 9.11 -15.60 -5.02
C PRO A 43 9.63 -16.91 -4.45
N LEU A 44 8.79 -17.67 -3.73
CA LEU A 44 9.17 -18.97 -3.17
C LEU A 44 9.53 -19.97 -4.27
N MET A 45 8.73 -20.06 -5.33
CA MET A 45 9.01 -20.97 -6.46
C MET A 45 10.25 -20.52 -7.24
N ALA A 46 10.49 -19.22 -7.40
CA ALA A 46 11.70 -18.70 -8.04
C ALA A 46 12.97 -19.06 -7.24
N MET A 47 12.93 -18.90 -5.91
CA MET A 47 14.05 -19.33 -5.05
C MET A 47 14.28 -20.83 -5.13
N LEU A 48 13.22 -21.63 -5.03
CA LEU A 48 13.31 -23.09 -5.08
C LEU A 48 13.92 -23.53 -6.42
N ALA A 49 13.42 -23.05 -7.54
CA ALA A 49 13.93 -23.40 -8.87
C ALA A 49 15.41 -23.03 -9.04
N THR A 50 15.84 -21.87 -8.52
CA THR A 50 17.24 -21.45 -8.57
C THR A 50 18.12 -22.38 -7.73
N VAL A 51 17.69 -22.74 -6.52
CA VAL A 51 18.43 -23.64 -5.63
C VAL A 51 18.51 -25.05 -6.22
N GLU A 52 17.41 -25.60 -6.73
CA GLU A 52 17.38 -26.91 -7.39
C GLU A 52 18.31 -26.94 -8.61
N ALA A 53 18.29 -25.91 -9.45
CA ALA A 53 19.19 -25.80 -10.60
C ALA A 53 20.67 -25.72 -10.20
N MET A 54 21.00 -25.12 -9.06
CA MET A 54 22.36 -25.15 -8.50
C MET A 54 22.74 -26.53 -7.97
N GLN A 55 21.81 -27.22 -7.30
CA GLN A 55 22.01 -28.59 -6.78
C GLN A 55 22.22 -29.61 -7.91
N ASP A 56 21.50 -29.46 -9.00
CA ASP A 56 21.60 -30.32 -10.18
C ASP A 56 22.78 -29.96 -11.09
N GLY A 57 23.56 -28.94 -10.73
CA GLY A 57 24.72 -28.48 -11.50
C GLY A 57 24.36 -27.77 -12.82
N VAL A 58 23.09 -27.41 -13.00
CA VAL A 58 22.63 -26.63 -14.17
C VAL A 58 23.07 -25.17 -14.05
N TYR A 59 23.01 -24.61 -12.83
CA TYR A 59 23.53 -23.28 -12.51
C TYR A 59 24.81 -23.40 -11.65
N PRO A 60 25.77 -22.51 -11.86
CA PRO A 60 26.91 -22.41 -10.95
C PRO A 60 26.48 -21.87 -9.59
N THR A 61 27.10 -22.35 -8.52
CA THR A 61 26.91 -21.80 -7.18
C THR A 61 27.82 -20.57 -7.02
N ASP A 62 27.49 -19.50 -7.68
CA ASP A 62 28.21 -18.23 -7.69
C ASP A 62 27.44 -17.12 -6.97
N ASN A 63 28.06 -15.95 -6.86
CA ASN A 63 27.46 -14.80 -6.18
C ASN A 63 26.21 -14.28 -6.89
N GLU A 64 26.10 -14.43 -8.20
CA GLU A 64 24.94 -13.95 -8.98
C GLU A 64 23.67 -14.73 -8.63
N HIS A 65 23.75 -16.06 -8.64
CA HIS A 65 22.62 -16.92 -8.31
C HIS A 65 22.27 -16.86 -6.82
N LEU A 66 23.29 -16.76 -5.95
CA LEU A 66 23.05 -16.56 -4.51
C LEU A 66 22.39 -15.21 -4.22
N GLU A 67 22.77 -14.13 -4.92
CA GLU A 67 22.13 -12.82 -4.77
C GLU A 67 20.69 -12.85 -5.28
N THR A 68 20.40 -13.61 -6.34
CA THR A 68 19.02 -13.84 -6.81
C THR A 68 18.16 -14.45 -5.70
N VAL A 69 18.63 -15.52 -5.06
CA VAL A 69 17.92 -16.15 -3.93
C VAL A 69 17.77 -15.18 -2.75
N ALA A 70 18.83 -14.44 -2.43
CA ALA A 70 18.82 -13.47 -1.33
C ALA A 70 17.83 -12.32 -1.60
N SER A 71 17.76 -11.82 -2.83
CA SER A 71 16.83 -10.74 -3.22
C SER A 71 15.37 -11.17 -3.12
N GLU A 72 15.04 -12.39 -3.58
CA GLU A 72 13.69 -12.94 -3.44
C GLU A 72 13.32 -13.23 -1.98
N THR A 73 14.30 -13.67 -1.18
CA THR A 73 14.09 -13.85 0.27
C THR A 73 13.77 -12.52 0.96
N ARG A 74 14.49 -11.44 0.64
CA ARG A 74 14.21 -10.10 1.17
C ARG A 74 12.83 -9.59 0.70
N ARG A 75 12.46 -9.89 -0.54
CA ARG A 75 11.14 -9.56 -1.08
C ARG A 75 10.04 -10.27 -0.31
N LEU A 76 10.20 -11.58 -0.06
CA LEU A 76 9.26 -12.38 0.72
C LEU A 76 9.11 -11.84 2.15
N ALA A 77 10.22 -11.52 2.80
CA ALA A 77 10.20 -10.94 4.15
C ALA A 77 9.41 -9.62 4.20
N ARG A 78 9.57 -8.74 3.21
CA ARG A 78 8.79 -7.50 3.11
C ARG A 78 7.29 -7.77 2.91
N LEU A 79 6.92 -8.74 2.07
CA LEU A 79 5.51 -9.11 1.87
C LEU A 79 4.87 -9.62 3.16
N VAL A 80 5.56 -10.48 3.89
CA VAL A 80 5.08 -10.98 5.20
C VAL A 80 4.90 -9.84 6.19
N GLN A 81 5.85 -8.90 6.26
CA GLN A 81 5.73 -7.75 7.15
C GLN A 81 4.53 -6.88 6.79
N GLN A 82 4.33 -6.57 5.51
CA GLN A 82 3.17 -5.81 5.04
C GLN A 82 1.84 -6.48 5.38
N MET A 83 1.76 -7.81 5.32
CA MET A 83 0.58 -8.57 5.73
C MET A 83 0.31 -8.49 7.23
N LEU A 84 1.36 -8.58 8.03
CA LEU A 84 1.24 -8.44 9.48
C LEU A 84 0.78 -7.03 9.86
N ASP A 85 1.28 -6.01 9.18
CA ASP A 85 0.88 -4.63 9.40
C ASP A 85 -0.57 -4.40 8.99
N LEU A 86 -1.01 -4.94 7.84
CA LEU A 86 -2.40 -4.91 7.40
C LEU A 86 -3.32 -5.60 8.41
N SER A 87 -2.96 -6.81 8.85
CA SER A 87 -3.73 -7.56 9.85
C SER A 87 -3.87 -6.80 11.18
N ARG A 88 -2.80 -6.12 11.62
CA ARG A 88 -2.85 -5.30 12.84
C ARG A 88 -3.76 -4.08 12.68
N MET A 89 -3.76 -3.46 11.49
CA MET A 89 -4.64 -2.34 11.18
C MET A 89 -6.11 -2.77 11.14
N GLU A 90 -6.44 -3.86 10.47
CA GLU A 90 -7.79 -4.40 10.40
C GLU A 90 -8.34 -4.78 11.77
N ASN A 91 -7.53 -5.38 12.62
CA ASN A 91 -7.92 -5.76 13.98
C ASN A 91 -7.89 -4.60 14.99
N HIS A 92 -7.56 -3.38 14.57
CA HIS A 92 -7.43 -2.19 15.44
C HIS A 92 -6.48 -2.43 16.64
N THR A 93 -5.52 -3.34 16.50
CA THR A 93 -4.55 -3.71 17.55
C THR A 93 -3.21 -2.99 17.43
N ALA A 94 -2.99 -2.26 16.34
CA ALA A 94 -1.81 -1.43 16.19
C ALA A 94 -1.90 -0.24 17.16
N PRO A 95 -0.92 -0.02 18.06
CA PRO A 95 -0.88 1.20 18.84
C PRO A 95 -0.66 2.37 17.90
N MET A 96 -1.66 3.27 17.80
CA MET A 96 -1.57 4.47 16.96
C MET A 96 -0.96 5.60 17.79
N ASN A 97 0.09 6.21 17.29
CA ASN A 97 0.68 7.43 17.85
C ASN A 97 0.04 8.67 17.20
N ILE A 98 -1.17 9.01 17.65
CA ILE A 98 -1.92 10.15 17.08
C ILE A 98 -1.37 11.46 17.63
N GLU A 99 -0.80 12.30 16.76
CA GLU A 99 -0.31 13.63 17.08
C GLU A 99 -0.77 14.69 16.06
N ALA A 100 -0.63 15.96 16.39
CA ALA A 100 -0.94 17.06 15.47
C ALA A 100 0.24 17.26 14.51
N VAL A 101 0.05 16.91 13.26
CA VAL A 101 1.09 16.90 12.23
C VAL A 101 0.83 17.98 11.20
N ASP A 102 1.86 18.75 10.83
CA ASP A 102 1.85 19.58 9.63
C ASP A 102 2.00 18.68 8.42
N MET A 103 0.92 18.50 7.68
CA MET A 103 0.86 17.57 6.57
C MET A 103 1.68 18.01 5.37
N VAL A 104 1.88 19.32 5.17
CA VAL A 104 2.71 19.83 4.08
C VAL A 104 4.17 19.51 4.33
N GLU A 105 4.65 19.79 5.55
CA GLU A 105 6.04 19.53 5.93
C GLU A 105 6.33 18.02 5.99
N LEU A 106 5.40 17.20 6.50
CA LEU A 106 5.56 15.75 6.53
C LEU A 106 5.74 15.18 5.10
N VAL A 107 4.81 15.51 4.20
CA VAL A 107 4.84 14.97 2.83
C VAL A 107 6.04 15.51 2.05
N ARG A 108 6.39 16.77 2.23
CA ARG A 108 7.60 17.37 1.65
C ARG A 108 8.87 16.63 2.10
N GLY A 109 8.96 16.32 3.39
CA GLY A 109 10.08 15.55 3.95
C GLY A 109 10.19 14.16 3.34
N ILE A 110 9.06 13.48 3.16
CA ILE A 110 9.01 12.16 2.52
C ILE A 110 9.49 12.25 1.07
N VAL A 111 8.99 13.21 0.29
CA VAL A 111 9.37 13.40 -1.11
C VAL A 111 10.87 13.66 -1.24
N ASN A 112 11.41 14.55 -0.42
CA ASN A 112 12.86 14.86 -0.42
C ASN A 112 13.71 13.62 -0.08
N ALA A 113 13.27 12.80 0.85
CA ALA A 113 13.97 11.58 1.23
C ALA A 113 13.96 10.50 0.12
N GLN A 114 12.94 10.50 -0.74
CA GLN A 114 12.81 9.55 -1.85
C GLN A 114 13.46 10.05 -3.16
N GLU A 115 13.78 11.33 -3.27
CA GLU A 115 14.33 11.94 -4.49
C GLU A 115 15.56 11.18 -5.06
N PRO A 116 16.56 10.76 -4.27
CA PRO A 116 17.71 10.01 -4.79
C PRO A 116 17.31 8.71 -5.49
N LEU A 117 16.32 7.97 -4.97
CA LEU A 117 15.85 6.71 -5.55
C LEU A 117 15.15 6.93 -6.91
N PHE A 118 14.43 8.03 -7.05
CA PHE A 118 13.81 8.41 -8.31
C PHE A 118 14.86 8.83 -9.34
N HIS A 119 15.86 9.61 -8.90
CA HIS A 119 16.96 10.02 -9.76
C HIS A 119 17.79 8.84 -10.29
N GLU A 120 18.05 7.81 -9.47
CA GLU A 120 18.73 6.58 -9.90
C GLU A 120 18.00 5.83 -11.01
N ARG A 121 16.67 6.06 -11.16
CA ARG A 121 15.82 5.48 -12.21
C ARG A 121 15.51 6.44 -13.35
N ASP A 122 16.21 7.55 -13.44
CA ASP A 122 15.95 8.63 -14.41
C ASP A 122 14.49 9.13 -14.38
N LEU A 123 13.89 9.19 -13.19
CA LEU A 123 12.55 9.72 -12.97
C LEU A 123 12.62 11.11 -12.32
N ARG A 124 11.72 11.98 -12.74
CA ARG A 124 11.59 13.32 -12.15
C ARG A 124 10.54 13.31 -11.06
N LEU A 125 10.95 13.53 -9.82
CA LEU A 125 10.06 13.66 -8.68
C LEU A 125 9.81 15.13 -8.36
N ARG A 126 8.54 15.50 -8.08
CA ARG A 126 8.17 16.86 -7.68
C ARG A 126 7.18 16.82 -6.53
N PHE A 127 7.27 17.83 -5.69
CA PHE A 127 6.28 18.13 -4.67
C PHE A 127 5.49 19.37 -5.07
N ALA A 128 4.17 19.34 -4.89
CA ALA A 128 3.27 20.46 -5.13
C ALA A 128 2.44 20.76 -3.87
N ASP A 129 2.49 21.98 -3.40
CA ASP A 129 1.65 22.47 -2.32
C ASP A 129 0.49 23.30 -2.89
N GLU A 130 -0.72 22.75 -2.83
CA GLU A 130 -1.97 23.38 -3.27
C GLU A 130 -2.84 23.84 -2.09
N THR A 131 -2.27 23.95 -0.89
CA THR A 131 -3.01 24.40 0.30
C THR A 131 -3.22 25.91 0.34
N GLN A 132 -2.70 26.65 -0.62
CA GLN A 132 -2.76 28.11 -0.69
C GLN A 132 -2.13 28.81 0.54
N GLY A 133 -1.04 28.26 1.06
CA GLY A 133 -0.34 28.79 2.22
C GLY A 133 -1.01 28.51 3.57
N LYS A 134 -2.05 27.69 3.60
CA LYS A 134 -2.61 27.19 4.85
C LYS A 134 -1.72 26.08 5.37
N MET A 135 -1.55 26.03 6.70
CA MET A 135 -0.80 24.97 7.39
C MET A 135 -1.80 23.99 7.99
N PRO A 136 -2.16 22.90 7.29
CA PRO A 136 -3.14 21.95 7.80
C PRO A 136 -2.52 21.03 8.84
N PHE A 137 -2.69 21.38 10.12
CA PHE A 137 -2.41 20.47 11.22
C PHE A 137 -3.57 19.49 11.41
N ILE A 138 -3.28 18.21 11.23
CA ILE A 138 -4.27 17.13 11.38
C ILE A 138 -3.79 16.15 12.42
N LYS A 139 -4.73 15.64 13.23
CA LYS A 139 -4.44 14.58 14.20
C LYS A 139 -4.38 13.23 13.49
N VAL A 140 -3.19 12.74 13.25
CA VAL A 140 -2.90 11.48 12.56
C VAL A 140 -1.68 10.80 13.17
N ASP A 141 -1.46 9.56 12.82
CA ASP A 141 -0.20 8.87 13.06
C ASP A 141 0.73 9.17 11.87
N PRO A 142 1.86 9.89 12.08
CA PRO A 142 2.77 10.28 11.00
C PRO A 142 3.46 9.10 10.34
N ASP A 143 3.73 8.01 11.07
CA ASP A 143 4.37 6.82 10.53
C ASP A 143 3.43 6.10 9.55
N MET A 144 2.15 6.01 9.88
CA MET A 144 1.14 5.44 8.99
C MET A 144 0.96 6.27 7.71
N ILE A 145 0.92 7.59 7.83
CA ILE A 145 0.85 8.49 6.65
C ILE A 145 2.11 8.32 5.80
N THR A 146 3.28 8.32 6.43
CA THR A 146 4.57 8.10 5.75
C THR A 146 4.57 6.81 4.96
N GLN A 147 4.14 5.71 5.57
CA GLN A 147 4.04 4.40 4.92
C GLN A 147 3.07 4.43 3.72
N CYS A 148 1.91 5.05 3.87
CA CYS A 148 0.94 5.19 2.77
C CYS A 148 1.53 5.96 1.59
N VAL A 149 2.17 7.10 1.84
CA VAL A 149 2.77 7.95 0.79
C VAL A 149 3.92 7.21 0.10
N ILE A 150 4.80 6.56 0.85
CA ILE A 150 5.90 5.75 0.28
C ILE A 150 5.37 4.61 -0.58
N ASN A 151 4.31 3.93 -0.17
CA ASN A 151 3.70 2.86 -0.96
C ASN A 151 3.16 3.38 -2.30
N LEU A 152 2.47 4.52 -2.31
CA LEU A 152 1.97 5.15 -3.54
C LEU A 152 3.13 5.59 -4.44
N MET A 153 4.16 6.23 -3.89
CA MET A 153 5.36 6.64 -4.62
C MET A 153 6.12 5.46 -5.21
N SER A 154 6.24 4.36 -4.47
CA SER A 154 6.88 3.12 -4.94
C SER A 154 6.13 2.50 -6.11
N ASN A 155 4.79 2.52 -6.07
CA ASN A 155 3.97 2.08 -7.20
C ASN A 155 4.18 2.99 -8.41
N ALA A 156 4.12 4.30 -8.24
CA ALA A 156 4.39 5.26 -9.30
C ALA A 156 5.79 5.04 -9.91
N MET A 157 6.82 4.87 -9.08
CA MET A 157 8.18 4.59 -9.54
C MET A 157 8.29 3.28 -10.33
N ARG A 158 7.52 2.25 -9.95
CA ARG A 158 7.55 0.94 -10.62
C ARG A 158 6.92 0.97 -12.01
N TYR A 159 5.86 1.76 -12.19
CA TYR A 159 5.08 1.76 -13.43
C TYR A 159 5.37 2.95 -14.34
N THR A 160 6.19 3.89 -13.91
CA THR A 160 6.64 5.02 -14.73
C THR A 160 7.89 4.64 -15.51
N PRO A 161 7.92 4.78 -16.84
CA PRO A 161 9.11 4.54 -17.66
C PRO A 161 10.19 5.60 -17.41
N GLU A 162 11.44 5.27 -17.74
CA GLU A 162 12.58 6.19 -17.68
C GLU A 162 12.29 7.51 -18.41
N GLY A 163 12.73 8.63 -17.86
CA GLY A 163 12.45 9.97 -18.35
C GLY A 163 11.07 10.51 -17.94
N GLY A 164 10.22 9.68 -17.31
CA GLY A 164 8.91 10.06 -16.82
C GLY A 164 8.96 10.98 -15.59
N TRP A 165 7.79 11.37 -15.12
CA TRP A 165 7.68 12.19 -13.92
C TRP A 165 6.62 11.66 -12.95
N VAL A 166 6.83 11.98 -11.68
CA VAL A 166 5.91 11.71 -10.57
C VAL A 166 5.75 13.01 -9.79
N ILE A 167 4.50 13.39 -9.51
CA ILE A 167 4.18 14.57 -8.70
C ILE A 167 3.38 14.11 -7.48
N VAL A 168 3.86 14.49 -6.30
CA VAL A 168 3.13 14.32 -5.04
C VAL A 168 2.54 15.67 -4.66
N THR A 169 1.21 15.73 -4.53
CA THR A 169 0.49 16.97 -4.25
C THR A 169 -0.22 16.89 -2.92
N VAL A 170 -0.11 17.94 -2.12
CA VAL A 170 -0.95 18.15 -0.92
C VAL A 170 -1.94 19.26 -1.22
N GLY A 171 -3.22 18.92 -1.25
CA GLY A 171 -4.33 19.84 -1.48
C GLY A 171 -5.23 19.97 -0.26
N LEU A 172 -5.84 21.12 -0.07
CA LEU A 172 -6.80 21.39 0.98
C LEU A 172 -8.03 22.10 0.42
N ASP A 173 -9.16 21.41 0.47
CA ASP A 173 -10.45 22.02 0.23
C ASP A 173 -11.13 22.43 1.55
N ARG A 174 -12.42 22.78 1.50
CA ARG A 174 -13.17 23.25 2.68
C ARG A 174 -13.29 22.21 3.80
N LYS A 175 -13.17 20.95 3.50
CA LYS A 175 -13.46 19.83 4.42
C LYS A 175 -12.41 18.74 4.46
N HIS A 176 -11.59 18.61 3.40
CA HIS A 176 -10.69 17.48 3.22
C HIS A 176 -9.28 17.95 2.88
N LEU A 177 -8.33 17.32 3.52
CA LEU A 177 -6.95 17.30 3.04
C LEU A 177 -6.80 16.11 2.10
N THR A 178 -6.21 16.34 0.95
CA THR A 178 -5.94 15.32 -0.06
C THR A 178 -4.44 15.22 -0.29
N ILE A 179 -3.92 14.01 -0.27
CA ILE A 179 -2.58 13.69 -0.76
C ILE A 179 -2.77 12.86 -2.02
N SER A 180 -2.21 13.32 -3.12
CA SER A 180 -2.27 12.59 -4.40
C SER A 180 -0.87 12.35 -4.95
N VAL A 181 -0.71 11.20 -5.62
CA VAL A 181 0.49 10.85 -6.37
C VAL A 181 0.05 10.65 -7.81
N SER A 182 0.57 11.49 -8.70
CA SER A 182 0.29 11.44 -10.13
C SER A 182 1.57 11.10 -10.88
N ASP A 183 1.50 10.20 -11.84
CA ASP A 183 2.63 9.75 -12.64
C ASP A 183 2.30 9.70 -14.13
N THR A 184 3.31 9.52 -14.95
CA THR A 184 3.20 9.32 -16.41
C THR A 184 3.34 7.87 -16.81
N GLY A 185 3.04 6.96 -15.92
CA GLY A 185 3.07 5.53 -16.17
C GLY A 185 1.99 5.03 -17.11
N ILE A 186 2.10 3.77 -17.43
CA ILE A 186 1.04 3.03 -18.13
C ILE A 186 -0.03 2.69 -17.08
N GLY A 187 -1.13 3.45 -17.06
CA GLY A 187 -2.24 3.24 -16.14
C GLY A 187 -2.92 1.87 -16.29
#